data_2e290aef35c56d3d521545d408b569ec
#
_entry.id   2e290aef35c56d3d521545d408b569ec
#
_cell.length_a   1.000
_cell.length_b   1.000
_cell.length_c   1.000
_cell.angle_alpha   90.00
_cell.angle_beta   90.00
_cell.angle_gamma   90.00
#
_symmetry.space_group_name_H-M   'P 1'
#
loop_
_entity.id
_entity.type
_entity.pdbx_description
1 polymer ?
#
loop_
_entity_poly.entity_id
_entity_poly.type
_entity_poly.pdbx_seq_one_letter_code
_entity_poly.pdbx_strand_id
1 'polypeptide(L)'
;MIQYLRSLTAFQRTRFSTTLIMIVAAAVSYGHQRALLATWGVDHTAQYAVPLTVDLLAITCNIALHIPDVARRGFWTSLVVLVLAVAVSGTANFIAGGTLGAKCANLWTVLAYLLSEFVTSAVKARTRAKDPVRVAAGRKAARTRTTATRKASTTRKPRAPKLPDTAAEANKMLAAAGAAPVSPAPAGR
;
A
#
# COMPACT_ATOMS: atom_id res chain seq x y z
N MET A 1 10.78 15.51 -30.96
CA MET A 1 10.36 15.48 -29.55
C MET A 1 8.85 15.52 -29.36
N ILE A 2 8.11 16.45 -29.95
CA ILE A 2 6.64 16.61 -29.80
C ILE A 2 5.85 15.39 -30.32
N GLN A 3 6.25 14.82 -31.47
CA GLN A 3 5.59 13.62 -32.02
C GLN A 3 5.76 12.38 -31.12
N TYR A 4 6.95 12.22 -30.51
CA TYR A 4 7.23 11.14 -29.58
C TYR A 4 6.34 11.25 -28.31
N LEU A 5 6.17 12.45 -27.76
CA LEU A 5 5.28 12.69 -26.62
C LEU A 5 3.80 12.41 -26.93
N ARG A 6 3.37 12.59 -28.19
CA ARG A 6 2.00 12.26 -28.62
C ARG A 6 1.74 10.75 -28.69
N SER A 7 2.76 9.94 -28.97
CA SER A 7 2.64 8.48 -29.04
C SER A 7 2.60 7.80 -27.67
N LEU A 8 3.01 8.49 -26.60
CA LEU A 8 3.00 7.95 -25.24
C LEU A 8 1.59 7.80 -24.70
N THR A 9 1.35 6.71 -23.95
CA THR A 9 0.12 6.53 -23.19
C THR A 9 -0.01 7.61 -22.11
N ALA A 10 -1.23 7.86 -21.62
CA ALA A 10 -1.45 8.82 -20.53
C ALA A 10 -0.58 8.51 -19.30
N PHE A 11 -0.43 7.23 -18.95
CA PHE A 11 0.42 6.79 -17.86
C PHE A 11 1.91 7.12 -18.08
N GLN A 12 2.42 6.89 -19.30
CA GLN A 12 3.83 7.20 -19.63
C GLN A 12 4.10 8.70 -19.57
N ARG A 13 3.16 9.55 -20.06
CA ARG A 13 3.27 11.01 -19.96
C ARG A 13 3.31 11.48 -18.52
N THR A 14 2.39 11.00 -17.68
CA THR A 14 2.36 11.35 -16.25
C THR A 14 3.67 10.92 -15.57
N ARG A 15 4.16 9.72 -15.84
CA ARG A 15 5.41 9.22 -15.28
C ARG A 15 6.62 10.06 -15.71
N PHE A 16 6.68 10.47 -16.96
CA PHE A 16 7.73 11.36 -17.45
C PHE A 16 7.72 12.72 -16.73
N SER A 17 6.53 13.34 -16.58
CA SER A 17 6.38 14.60 -15.84
C SER A 17 6.78 14.46 -14.37
N THR A 18 6.36 13.38 -13.71
CA THR A 18 6.75 13.09 -12.32
C THR A 18 8.26 12.92 -12.17
N THR A 19 8.90 12.23 -13.13
CA THR A 19 10.36 12.07 -13.11
C THR A 19 11.08 13.43 -13.25
N LEU A 20 10.59 14.32 -14.10
CA LEU A 20 11.16 15.68 -14.21
C LEU A 20 10.99 16.47 -12.92
N ILE A 21 9.81 16.44 -12.29
CA ILE A 21 9.57 17.09 -11.00
C ILE A 21 10.50 16.52 -9.95
N MET A 22 10.69 15.21 -9.92
CA MET A 22 11.60 14.53 -8.98
C MET A 22 13.04 15.00 -9.15
N ILE A 23 13.54 15.10 -10.40
CA ILE A 23 14.90 15.57 -10.68
C ILE A 23 15.09 17.01 -10.19
N VAL A 24 14.14 17.90 -10.48
CA VAL A 24 14.20 19.29 -10.04
C VAL A 24 14.13 19.38 -8.52
N ALA A 25 13.20 18.65 -7.89
CA ALA A 25 13.06 18.62 -6.44
C ALA A 25 14.33 18.08 -5.74
N ALA A 26 14.94 17.02 -6.28
CA ALA A 26 16.16 16.45 -5.76
C ALA A 26 17.34 17.44 -5.89
N ALA A 27 17.48 18.12 -7.03
CA ALA A 27 18.56 19.11 -7.22
C ALA A 27 18.45 20.29 -6.25
N VAL A 28 17.23 20.81 -6.02
CA VAL A 28 16.98 21.90 -5.06
C VAL A 28 17.24 21.41 -3.63
N SER A 29 16.70 20.25 -3.27
CA SER A 29 16.86 19.65 -1.96
C SER A 29 18.32 19.35 -1.65
N TYR A 30 19.07 18.79 -2.61
CA TYR A 30 20.50 18.56 -2.49
C TYR A 30 21.27 19.83 -2.13
N GLY A 31 20.99 20.93 -2.82
CA GLY A 31 21.60 22.23 -2.53
C GLY A 31 21.35 22.70 -1.09
N HIS A 32 20.12 22.59 -0.61
CA HIS A 32 19.73 22.99 0.75
C HIS A 32 20.37 22.08 1.82
N GLN A 33 20.32 20.76 1.63
CA GLN A 33 20.94 19.80 2.55
C GLN A 33 22.45 20.04 2.66
N ARG A 34 23.13 20.25 1.53
CA ARG A 34 24.55 20.55 1.50
C ARG A 34 24.88 21.84 2.26
N ALA A 35 24.13 22.92 2.00
CA ALA A 35 24.33 24.20 2.71
C ALA A 35 24.15 24.03 4.21
N LEU A 36 23.13 23.27 4.65
CA LEU A 36 22.87 22.99 6.05
C LEU A 36 24.02 22.20 6.71
N LEU A 37 24.51 21.16 6.06
CA LEU A 37 25.66 20.37 6.56
C LEU A 37 26.93 21.21 6.66
N ALA A 38 27.14 22.15 5.73
CA ALA A 38 28.26 23.10 5.80
C ALA A 38 28.15 24.01 7.03
N THR A 39 26.96 24.49 7.38
CA THR A 39 26.75 25.31 8.61
C THR A 39 27.00 24.52 9.90
N TRP A 40 26.85 23.21 9.87
CA TRP A 40 27.10 22.32 11.01
C TRP A 40 28.59 21.89 11.11
N GLY A 41 29.44 22.36 10.22
CA GLY A 41 30.87 22.03 10.23
C GLY A 41 31.17 20.57 9.84
N VAL A 42 30.27 19.93 9.14
CA VAL A 42 30.44 18.55 8.63
C VAL A 42 31.59 18.56 7.60
N ASP A 43 32.37 17.47 7.55
CA ASP A 43 33.44 17.30 6.57
C ASP A 43 32.98 17.52 5.13
N HIS A 44 33.87 18.14 4.32
CA HIS A 44 33.55 18.53 2.95
C HIS A 44 33.06 17.36 2.10
N THR A 45 33.66 16.17 2.21
CA THR A 45 33.23 14.98 1.48
C THR A 45 31.82 14.54 1.88
N ALA A 46 31.53 14.56 3.19
CA ALA A 46 30.23 14.17 3.71
C ALA A 46 29.11 15.17 3.33
N GLN A 47 29.44 16.48 3.17
CA GLN A 47 28.47 17.47 2.67
C GLN A 47 27.93 17.13 1.29
N TYR A 48 28.67 16.42 0.46
CA TYR A 48 28.22 15.95 -0.86
C TYR A 48 27.60 14.55 -0.80
N ALA A 49 28.20 13.64 -0.04
CA ALA A 49 27.79 12.25 -0.01
C ALA A 49 26.44 12.04 0.71
N VAL A 50 26.22 12.71 1.85
CA VAL A 50 25.00 12.50 2.66
C VAL A 50 23.73 12.88 1.91
N PRO A 51 23.60 14.08 1.30
CA PRO A 51 22.39 14.40 0.54
C PRO A 51 22.14 13.43 -0.62
N LEU A 52 23.19 13.05 -1.33
CA LEU A 52 23.09 12.11 -2.44
C LEU A 52 22.57 10.75 -1.99
N THR A 53 23.03 10.26 -0.84
CA THR A 53 22.54 8.97 -0.30
C THR A 53 21.07 9.03 0.11
N VAL A 54 20.61 10.14 0.68
CA VAL A 54 19.20 10.34 1.04
C VAL A 54 18.31 10.32 -0.21
N ASP A 55 18.71 11.05 -1.25
CA ASP A 55 17.94 11.12 -2.50
C ASP A 55 17.94 9.78 -3.25
N LEU A 56 19.08 9.09 -3.32
CA LEU A 56 19.16 7.74 -3.91
C LEU A 56 18.33 6.71 -3.14
N LEU A 57 18.31 6.82 -1.81
CA LEU A 57 17.47 5.96 -0.97
C LEU A 57 15.99 6.20 -1.25
N ALA A 58 15.56 7.45 -1.35
CA ALA A 58 14.18 7.80 -1.70
C ALA A 58 13.80 7.26 -3.09
N ILE A 59 14.66 7.40 -4.10
CA ILE A 59 14.44 6.86 -5.45
C ILE A 59 14.33 5.34 -5.41
N THR A 60 15.23 4.66 -4.70
CA THR A 60 15.23 3.19 -4.59
C THR A 60 13.95 2.68 -3.95
N CYS A 61 13.52 3.29 -2.84
CA CYS A 61 12.28 2.95 -2.17
C CYS A 61 11.05 3.22 -3.05
N ASN A 62 11.03 4.32 -3.79
CA ASN A 62 9.97 4.63 -4.72
C ASN A 62 9.88 3.57 -5.84
N ILE A 63 11.00 3.19 -6.43
CA ILE A 63 11.03 2.11 -7.43
C ILE A 63 10.49 0.81 -6.82
N ALA A 64 10.92 0.43 -5.61
CA ALA A 64 10.47 -0.77 -4.92
C ALA A 64 8.96 -0.80 -4.69
N LEU A 65 8.35 0.32 -4.33
CA LEU A 65 6.90 0.45 -4.16
C LEU A 65 6.11 0.25 -5.47
N HIS A 66 6.75 0.45 -6.62
CA HIS A 66 6.13 0.29 -7.93
C HIS A 66 6.30 -1.10 -8.55
N ILE A 67 7.12 -1.98 -7.95
CA ILE A 67 7.29 -3.37 -8.42
C ILE A 67 5.99 -4.14 -8.14
N PRO A 68 5.40 -4.82 -9.16
CA PRO A 68 4.26 -5.70 -8.94
C PRO A 68 4.66 -6.86 -8.02
N ASP A 69 3.72 -7.28 -7.16
CA ASP A 69 3.86 -8.47 -6.32
C ASP A 69 4.99 -8.44 -5.26
N VAL A 70 5.43 -7.24 -4.86
CA VAL A 70 6.33 -7.09 -3.71
C VAL A 70 5.70 -7.69 -2.45
N ALA A 71 6.45 -8.52 -1.72
CA ALA A 71 6.02 -9.05 -0.45
C ALA A 71 5.56 -7.93 0.50
N ARG A 72 4.51 -8.17 1.27
CA ARG A 72 3.92 -7.17 2.19
C ARG A 72 4.95 -6.50 3.10
N ARG A 73 5.94 -7.26 3.59
CA ARG A 73 7.04 -6.71 4.40
C ARG A 73 7.89 -5.72 3.60
N GLY A 74 8.29 -6.09 2.37
CA GLY A 74 9.07 -5.22 1.50
C GLY A 74 8.35 -3.90 1.18
N PHE A 75 7.03 -3.97 0.92
CA PHE A 75 6.21 -2.78 0.73
C PHE A 75 6.25 -1.84 1.95
N TRP A 76 5.96 -2.35 3.15
CA TRP A 76 5.95 -1.52 4.35
C TRP A 76 7.33 -0.98 4.71
N THR A 77 8.39 -1.77 4.54
CA THR A 77 9.78 -1.31 4.75
C THR A 77 10.12 -0.18 3.80
N SER A 78 9.85 -0.34 2.50
CA SER A 78 10.12 0.70 1.50
C SER A 78 9.31 1.97 1.78
N LEU A 79 8.05 1.84 2.21
CA LEU A 79 7.20 2.97 2.55
C LEU A 79 7.76 3.75 3.76
N VAL A 80 8.12 3.05 4.83
CA VAL A 80 8.67 3.68 6.05
C VAL A 80 9.98 4.40 5.72
N VAL A 81 10.89 3.75 5.00
CA VAL A 81 12.17 4.35 4.61
C VAL A 81 11.97 5.54 3.69
N LEU A 82 11.03 5.48 2.73
CA LEU A 82 10.68 6.61 1.88
C LEU A 82 10.16 7.79 2.70
N VAL A 83 9.25 7.55 3.64
CA VAL A 83 8.70 8.61 4.52
C VAL A 83 9.81 9.25 5.35
N LEU A 84 10.74 8.47 5.89
CA LEU A 84 11.90 9.00 6.62
C LEU A 84 12.81 9.84 5.73
N ALA A 85 13.15 9.37 4.53
CA ALA A 85 13.97 10.12 3.58
C ALA A 85 13.30 11.46 3.19
N VAL A 86 12.00 11.44 2.91
CA VAL A 86 11.21 12.64 2.59
C VAL A 86 11.13 13.59 3.80
N ALA A 87 11.00 13.07 5.02
CA ALA A 87 10.98 13.89 6.23
C ALA A 87 12.33 14.59 6.45
N VAL A 88 13.44 13.87 6.29
CA VAL A 88 14.80 14.45 6.36
C VAL A 88 14.98 15.55 5.32
N SER A 89 14.66 15.26 4.06
CA SER A 89 14.75 16.21 2.96
C SER A 89 13.84 17.44 3.18
N GLY A 90 12.58 17.22 3.61
CA GLY A 90 11.64 18.29 3.90
C GLY A 90 12.08 19.17 5.05
N THR A 91 12.63 18.59 6.11
CA THR A 91 13.18 19.32 7.27
C THR A 91 14.36 20.18 6.85
N ALA A 92 15.31 19.65 6.09
CA ALA A 92 16.45 20.38 5.59
C ALA A 92 16.02 21.56 4.70
N ASN A 93 15.07 21.34 3.79
CA ASN A 93 14.52 22.38 2.94
C ASN A 93 13.81 23.48 3.76
N PHE A 94 13.07 23.11 4.81
CA PHE A 94 12.40 24.06 5.68
C PHE A 94 13.40 24.90 6.49
N ILE A 95 14.44 24.26 7.07
CA ILE A 95 15.45 24.97 7.87
C ILE A 95 16.29 25.91 7.00
N ALA A 96 16.60 25.53 5.75
CA ALA A 96 17.37 26.37 4.83
C ALA A 96 16.68 27.71 4.47
N GLY A 97 15.36 27.83 4.69
CA GLY A 97 14.62 29.07 4.46
C GLY A 97 14.81 30.08 5.59
N GLY A 98 15.33 31.28 5.30
CA GLY A 98 15.50 32.34 6.29
C GLY A 98 14.18 32.96 6.76
N THR A 99 13.25 33.22 5.83
CA THR A 99 11.92 33.77 6.10
C THR A 99 10.83 32.72 6.00
N LEU A 100 9.66 32.96 6.60
CA LEU A 100 8.53 32.02 6.50
C LEU A 100 8.14 31.74 5.04
N GLY A 101 8.12 32.76 4.19
CA GLY A 101 7.82 32.58 2.76
C GLY A 101 8.86 31.70 2.05
N ALA A 102 10.16 31.89 2.34
CA ALA A 102 11.21 31.03 1.80
C ALA A 102 11.08 29.59 2.32
N LYS A 103 10.77 29.39 3.60
CA LYS A 103 10.52 28.07 4.18
C LYS A 103 9.38 27.33 3.48
N CYS A 104 8.27 28.02 3.25
CA CYS A 104 7.12 27.46 2.52
C CYS A 104 7.49 27.15 1.06
N ALA A 105 8.20 28.04 0.36
CA ALA A 105 8.63 27.84 -1.00
C ALA A 105 9.60 26.63 -1.13
N ASN A 106 10.55 26.50 -0.20
CA ASN A 106 11.48 25.36 -0.18
C ASN A 106 10.76 24.04 0.11
N LEU A 107 9.79 24.03 1.03
CA LEU A 107 9.00 22.84 1.33
C LEU A 107 8.09 22.45 0.16
N TRP A 108 7.66 23.42 -0.65
CA TRP A 108 6.80 23.19 -1.81
C TRP A 108 7.44 22.20 -2.81
N THR A 109 8.75 22.21 -2.98
CA THR A 109 9.44 21.28 -3.90
C THR A 109 9.22 19.83 -3.50
N VAL A 110 9.27 19.52 -2.21
CA VAL A 110 9.02 18.18 -1.65
C VAL A 110 7.53 17.82 -1.78
N LEU A 111 6.64 18.77 -1.48
CA LEU A 111 5.20 18.56 -1.62
C LEU A 111 4.80 18.35 -3.08
N ALA A 112 5.36 19.10 -4.02
CA ALA A 112 5.10 18.94 -5.45
C ALA A 112 5.50 17.54 -5.94
N TYR A 113 6.62 17.00 -5.46
CA TYR A 113 7.01 15.63 -5.73
C TYR A 113 6.00 14.62 -5.19
N LEU A 114 5.63 14.71 -3.91
CA LEU A 114 4.65 13.80 -3.30
C LEU A 114 3.29 13.83 -4.00
N LEU A 115 2.81 15.03 -4.34
CA LEU A 115 1.56 15.21 -5.08
C LEU A 115 1.64 14.58 -6.47
N SER A 116 2.76 14.74 -7.17
CA SER A 116 2.95 14.14 -8.50
C SER A 116 2.97 12.61 -8.45
N GLU A 117 3.57 12.02 -7.41
CA GLU A 117 3.53 10.56 -7.16
C GLU A 117 2.11 10.08 -6.87
N PHE A 118 1.36 10.83 -6.08
CA PHE A 118 -0.04 10.50 -5.82
C PHE A 118 -0.89 10.49 -7.10
N VAL A 119 -0.73 11.51 -7.95
CA VAL A 119 -1.39 11.58 -9.26
C VAL A 119 -0.98 10.41 -10.16
N THR A 120 0.31 10.09 -10.21
CA THR A 120 0.82 8.95 -11.02
C THR A 120 0.24 7.63 -10.55
N SER A 121 0.16 7.42 -9.25
CA SER A 121 -0.45 6.23 -8.64
C SER A 121 -1.95 6.12 -8.95
N ALA A 122 -2.68 7.22 -8.90
CA ALA A 122 -4.10 7.27 -9.26
C ALA A 122 -4.34 6.97 -10.75
N VAL A 123 -3.51 7.51 -11.65
CA VAL A 123 -3.56 7.21 -13.09
C VAL A 123 -3.27 5.73 -13.34
N LYS A 124 -2.25 5.16 -12.68
CA LYS A 124 -1.91 3.74 -12.79
C LYS A 124 -3.07 2.83 -12.34
N ALA A 125 -3.73 3.17 -11.24
CA ALA A 125 -4.88 2.41 -10.74
C ALA A 125 -6.03 2.41 -11.76
N ARG A 126 -6.36 3.56 -12.35
CA ARG A 126 -7.40 3.67 -13.39
C ARG A 126 -7.06 2.91 -14.67
N THR A 127 -5.81 2.93 -15.09
CA THR A 127 -5.35 2.21 -16.28
C THR A 127 -5.46 0.69 -16.06
N ARG A 128 -5.06 0.20 -14.89
CA ARG A 128 -5.22 -1.22 -14.51
C ARG A 128 -6.67 -1.67 -14.45
N ALA A 129 -7.57 -0.84 -13.93
CA ALA A 129 -9.00 -1.15 -13.86
C ALA A 129 -9.68 -1.25 -15.24
N LYS A 130 -9.14 -0.56 -16.25
CA LYS A 130 -9.66 -0.57 -17.63
C LYS A 130 -9.02 -1.63 -18.53
N ASP A 131 -8.06 -2.38 -18.05
CA ASP A 131 -7.39 -3.44 -18.83
C ASP A 131 -8.39 -4.58 -19.13
N PRO A 132 -8.82 -4.76 -20.40
CA PRO A 132 -9.86 -5.72 -20.77
C PRO A 132 -9.44 -7.17 -20.46
N VAL A 133 -8.13 -7.47 -20.55
CA VAL A 133 -7.60 -8.80 -20.26
C VAL A 133 -7.76 -9.14 -18.77
N ARG A 134 -7.45 -8.19 -17.88
CA ARG A 134 -7.62 -8.37 -16.43
C ARG A 134 -9.09 -8.44 -16.02
N VAL A 135 -9.94 -7.62 -16.63
CA VAL A 135 -11.39 -7.65 -16.38
C VAL A 135 -11.95 -9.01 -16.82
N ALA A 136 -11.55 -9.51 -17.99
CA ALA A 136 -11.97 -10.82 -18.48
C ALA A 136 -11.46 -11.97 -17.59
N ALA A 137 -10.19 -11.93 -17.16
CA ALA A 137 -9.60 -12.90 -16.24
C ALA A 137 -10.31 -12.89 -14.86
N GLY A 138 -10.61 -11.72 -14.32
CA GLY A 138 -11.36 -11.57 -13.08
C GLY A 138 -12.78 -12.14 -13.18
N ARG A 139 -13.48 -11.89 -14.28
CA ARG A 139 -14.80 -12.47 -14.56
C ARG A 139 -14.75 -14.00 -14.68
N LYS A 140 -13.72 -14.53 -15.34
CA LYS A 140 -13.54 -15.99 -15.46
C LYS A 140 -13.26 -16.62 -14.09
N ALA A 141 -12.38 -16.05 -13.27
CA ALA A 141 -12.10 -16.53 -11.93
C ALA A 141 -13.33 -16.47 -11.00
N ALA A 142 -14.13 -15.39 -11.07
CA ALA A 142 -15.36 -15.27 -10.31
C ALA A 142 -16.39 -16.35 -10.71
N ARG A 143 -16.56 -16.62 -12.00
CA ARG A 143 -17.44 -17.69 -12.49
C ARG A 143 -17.00 -19.07 -12.00
N THR A 144 -15.69 -19.37 -12.05
CA THR A 144 -15.16 -20.65 -11.57
C THR A 144 -15.39 -20.83 -10.07
N ARG A 145 -15.23 -19.75 -9.28
CA ARG A 145 -15.45 -19.78 -7.84
C ARG A 145 -16.94 -20.00 -7.48
N THR A 146 -17.85 -19.35 -8.19
CA THR A 146 -19.29 -19.52 -8.00
C THR A 146 -19.74 -20.94 -8.34
N THR A 147 -19.19 -21.52 -9.42
CA THR A 147 -19.50 -22.89 -9.83
C THR A 147 -18.95 -23.92 -8.83
N ALA A 148 -17.75 -23.70 -8.31
CA ALA A 148 -17.16 -24.55 -7.27
C ALA A 148 -17.96 -24.51 -5.96
N THR A 149 -18.39 -23.32 -5.52
CA THR A 149 -19.20 -23.14 -4.31
C THR A 149 -20.58 -23.80 -4.49
N ARG A 150 -21.20 -23.67 -5.66
CA ARG A 150 -22.50 -24.32 -5.96
C ARG A 150 -22.36 -25.84 -5.97
N LYS A 151 -21.27 -26.39 -6.53
CA LYS A 151 -21.03 -27.84 -6.55
C LYS A 151 -20.75 -28.37 -5.14
N ALA A 152 -20.05 -27.65 -4.28
CA ALA A 152 -19.84 -28.02 -2.89
C ALA A 152 -21.11 -27.97 -2.04
N SER A 153 -22.03 -27.03 -2.33
CA SER A 153 -23.32 -26.92 -1.65
C SER A 153 -24.29 -28.05 -2.03
N THR A 154 -24.30 -28.50 -3.29
CA THR A 154 -25.17 -29.59 -3.75
C THR A 154 -24.69 -30.97 -3.28
N THR A 155 -23.42 -31.16 -2.96
CA THR A 155 -22.86 -32.44 -2.47
C THR A 155 -23.01 -32.60 -0.96
N ARG A 156 -23.28 -31.53 -0.24
CA ARG A 156 -23.49 -31.58 1.20
C ARG A 156 -24.94 -31.84 1.49
N LYS A 157 -25.39 -33.13 1.33
CA LYS A 157 -26.66 -33.61 1.83
C LYS A 157 -26.77 -33.20 3.30
N PRO A 158 -27.83 -32.50 3.72
CA PRO A 158 -27.99 -32.15 5.13
C PRO A 158 -27.95 -33.43 5.95
N ARG A 159 -26.90 -33.64 6.72
CA ARG A 159 -26.86 -34.74 7.69
C ARG A 159 -27.89 -34.37 8.73
N ALA A 160 -29.03 -35.01 8.75
CA ALA A 160 -30.04 -34.86 9.79
C ALA A 160 -29.34 -34.97 11.15
N PRO A 161 -29.63 -34.09 12.09
CA PRO A 161 -29.09 -34.23 13.45
C PRO A 161 -29.48 -35.62 13.95
N LYS A 162 -28.47 -36.41 14.35
CA LYS A 162 -28.74 -37.71 14.94
C LYS A 162 -29.46 -37.42 16.26
N LEU A 163 -30.76 -37.77 16.31
CA LEU A 163 -31.49 -37.70 17.57
C LEU A 163 -30.81 -38.62 18.56
N PRO A 164 -30.64 -38.21 19.81
CA PRO A 164 -30.08 -39.07 20.86
C PRO A 164 -30.98 -40.26 21.10
N ASP A 165 -30.43 -41.47 21.04
CA ASP A 165 -31.15 -42.73 21.17
C ASP A 165 -31.58 -43.03 22.64
N THR A 166 -31.02 -42.27 23.58
CA THR A 166 -31.35 -42.45 25.04
C THR A 166 -31.48 -41.11 25.77
N ALA A 167 -32.27 -41.08 26.83
CA ALA A 167 -32.46 -39.90 27.67
C ALA A 167 -31.11 -39.43 28.30
N ALA A 168 -30.16 -40.36 28.52
CA ALA A 168 -28.83 -40.05 29.06
C ALA A 168 -27.97 -39.26 28.05
N GLU A 169 -28.05 -39.59 26.74
CA GLU A 169 -27.37 -38.86 25.68
C GLU A 169 -27.98 -37.46 25.45
N ALA A 170 -29.32 -37.36 25.55
CA ALA A 170 -30.02 -36.10 25.48
C ALA A 170 -29.61 -35.15 26.58
N ASN A 171 -29.52 -35.65 27.82
CA ASN A 171 -29.07 -34.86 28.98
C ASN A 171 -27.59 -34.46 28.88
N LYS A 172 -26.73 -35.31 28.31
CA LYS A 172 -25.31 -34.96 28.06
C LYS A 172 -25.18 -33.85 27.04
N MET A 173 -26.01 -33.88 25.99
CA MET A 173 -26.03 -32.80 24.97
C MET A 173 -26.60 -31.48 25.53
N LEU A 174 -27.60 -31.53 26.37
CA LEU A 174 -28.16 -30.37 27.07
C LEU A 174 -27.18 -29.75 28.05
N ALA A 175 -26.47 -30.58 28.81
CA ALA A 175 -25.42 -30.10 29.70
C ALA A 175 -24.26 -29.42 28.95
N ALA A 176 -23.87 -29.95 27.77
CA ALA A 176 -22.87 -29.33 26.93
C ALA A 176 -23.34 -28.01 26.30
N ALA A 177 -24.64 -27.84 26.12
CA ALA A 177 -25.26 -26.61 25.62
C ALA A 177 -25.61 -25.59 26.73
N GLY A 178 -25.27 -25.88 27.99
CA GLY A 178 -25.59 -25.02 29.17
C GLY A 178 -27.07 -24.99 29.57
N ALA A 179 -27.86 -25.92 29.07
CA ALA A 179 -29.29 -26.04 29.41
C ALA A 179 -29.54 -26.99 30.62
N ALA A 180 -30.56 -26.70 31.39
CA ALA A 180 -30.92 -27.53 32.55
C ALA A 180 -31.38 -28.94 32.10
N PRO A 181 -31.04 -30.01 32.88
CA PRO A 181 -31.43 -31.37 32.56
C PRO A 181 -32.99 -31.56 32.61
N VAL A 182 -33.52 -32.29 31.64
CA VAL A 182 -34.93 -32.66 31.64
C VAL A 182 -35.17 -33.74 32.66
N SER A 183 -36.00 -33.43 33.68
CA SER A 183 -36.41 -34.38 34.68
C SER A 183 -37.33 -35.49 34.03
N PRO A 184 -37.13 -36.78 34.31
CA PRO A 184 -37.98 -37.82 33.79
C PRO A 184 -39.39 -37.64 34.32
N ALA A 185 -40.39 -37.70 33.47
CA ALA A 185 -41.81 -37.67 33.89
C ALA A 185 -42.12 -38.82 34.83
N PRO A 186 -42.92 -38.61 35.91
CA PRO A 186 -43.28 -39.68 36.84
C PRO A 186 -44.06 -40.74 36.06
N ALA A 187 -43.67 -42.01 36.21
CA ALA A 187 -44.35 -43.16 35.68
C ALA A 187 -45.79 -43.21 36.27
N GLY A 188 -46.77 -42.94 35.41
CA GLY A 188 -48.18 -43.03 35.76
C GLY A 188 -48.52 -44.46 36.23
N ARG A 189 -49.14 -44.52 37.36
CA ARG A 189 -49.80 -45.74 37.88
C ARG A 189 -51.12 -45.99 37.13
#